data_23817fda9634f14486e3ce43baba623e
#
_entry.id   23817fda9634f14486e3ce43baba623e
#
_cell.length_a   1.000
_cell.length_b   1.000
_cell.length_c   1.000
_cell.angle_alpha   90.00
_cell.angle_beta   90.00
_cell.angle_gamma   90.00
#
_symmetry.space_group_name_H-M   'P 1'
#
loop_
_entity.id
_entity.type
_entity.pdbx_description
1 polymer ?
#
loop_
_entity_poly.entity_id
_entity_poly.type
_entity_poly.pdbx_seq_one_letter_code
_entity_poly.pdbx_strand_id
1 'polypeptide(L)'
;MSGFRARGLAFACVALLSFVPATARGEGVIVALGDSLTAGWGVAPDEAYPARLEMRLRREGYTYRVINAGVSGDTTAGGLRRVDWVLHASPEIVIVALGANDGLRGQSPQAMRANLEAIVRRLQAAGARVLLAGMRVPPNYGAEYTTEFQAVFPAVAWSAKVALMPFLLDGVAADPRLNQPDGIHPTAAGHQVIADRLWPYLRPLLGQGK
;
A
#
# COMPACT_ATOMS: atom_id res chain seq x y z
N MET A 1 -21.16 41.45 76.44
CA MET A 1 -21.70 40.41 75.44
C MET A 1 -21.08 40.72 74.10
N SER A 2 -19.96 40.06 73.81
CA SER A 2 -19.14 40.28 72.59
C SER A 2 -19.41 39.18 71.55
N GLY A 3 -19.96 39.59 70.44
CA GLY A 3 -20.24 38.66 69.27
C GLY A 3 -19.04 38.49 68.38
N PHE A 4 -18.52 37.28 68.30
CA PHE A 4 -17.45 36.86 67.38
C PHE A 4 -18.03 36.61 66.05
N ARG A 5 -17.69 37.38 65.01
CA ARG A 5 -18.01 37.10 63.61
C ARG A 5 -16.88 36.28 62.98
N ALA A 6 -17.14 35.02 62.68
CA ALA A 6 -16.25 34.17 61.90
C ALA A 6 -16.33 34.56 60.42
N ARG A 7 -15.18 34.96 59.80
CA ARG A 7 -15.02 35.17 58.36
C ARG A 7 -14.58 33.86 57.74
N GLY A 8 -15.46 33.24 56.95
CA GLY A 8 -15.14 32.08 56.15
C GLY A 8 -14.26 32.48 54.94
N LEU A 9 -13.05 31.93 54.83
CA LEU A 9 -12.21 32.00 53.63
C LEU A 9 -12.70 30.93 52.63
N ALA A 10 -13.23 31.36 51.51
CA ALA A 10 -13.51 30.48 50.37
C ALA A 10 -12.21 30.25 49.56
N PHE A 11 -11.67 29.03 49.58
CA PHE A 11 -10.59 28.63 48.70
C PHE A 11 -11.16 28.29 47.28
N ALA A 12 -10.86 29.13 46.30
CA ALA A 12 -11.14 28.85 44.93
C ALA A 12 -10.05 27.92 44.38
N CYS A 13 -10.37 26.64 44.17
CA CYS A 13 -9.49 25.72 43.42
C CYS A 13 -9.53 26.09 41.93
N VAL A 14 -8.49 26.72 41.42
CA VAL A 14 -8.23 26.90 40.00
C VAL A 14 -7.64 25.61 39.46
N ALA A 15 -8.46 24.83 38.75
CA ALA A 15 -7.98 23.65 38.01
C ALA A 15 -7.19 24.12 36.76
N LEU A 16 -5.86 24.04 36.84
CA LEU A 16 -4.97 24.20 35.68
C LEU A 16 -5.17 23.02 34.73
N LEU A 17 -5.95 23.20 33.69
CA LEU A 17 -6.02 22.29 32.53
C LEU A 17 -4.66 22.37 31.82
N SER A 18 -3.80 21.38 32.05
CA SER A 18 -2.55 21.20 31.31
C SER A 18 -2.86 20.83 29.89
N PHE A 19 -2.78 21.80 28.97
CA PHE A 19 -2.83 21.58 27.54
C PHE A 19 -1.53 20.88 27.11
N VAL A 20 -1.56 19.54 26.97
CA VAL A 20 -0.47 18.79 26.35
C VAL A 20 -0.58 19.02 24.85
N PRO A 21 0.38 19.73 24.22
CA PRO A 21 0.34 19.90 22.77
C PRO A 21 0.45 18.51 22.13
N ALA A 22 -0.52 18.16 21.28
CA ALA A 22 -0.41 16.99 20.44
C ALA A 22 0.83 17.17 19.56
N THR A 23 1.84 16.34 19.76
CA THR A 23 3.03 16.32 18.90
C THR A 23 2.56 16.04 17.50
N ALA A 24 2.74 17.00 16.58
CA ALA A 24 2.47 16.82 15.17
C ALA A 24 3.29 15.60 14.70
N ARG A 25 2.60 14.49 14.39
CA ARG A 25 3.24 13.31 13.81
C ARG A 25 3.80 13.71 12.46
N GLY A 26 5.08 13.43 12.22
CA GLY A 26 5.68 13.69 10.92
C GLY A 26 4.90 12.98 9.79
N GLU A 27 5.09 13.44 8.56
CA GLU A 27 4.46 12.85 7.39
C GLU A 27 4.85 11.36 7.26
N GLY A 28 3.86 10.47 7.25
CA GLY A 28 4.08 9.04 7.06
C GLY A 28 4.51 8.73 5.62
N VAL A 29 5.22 7.64 5.42
CA VAL A 29 5.68 7.22 4.08
C VAL A 29 5.03 5.91 3.69
N ILE A 30 4.40 5.90 2.52
CA ILE A 30 3.95 4.70 1.82
C ILE A 30 4.85 4.53 0.59
N VAL A 31 5.38 3.34 0.37
CA VAL A 31 6.11 3.02 -0.86
C VAL A 31 5.28 2.02 -1.68
N ALA A 32 5.03 2.32 -2.93
CA ALA A 32 4.45 1.39 -3.90
C ALA A 32 5.57 0.70 -4.68
N LEU A 33 5.95 -0.50 -4.24
CA LEU A 33 6.94 -1.36 -4.88
C LEU A 33 6.26 -2.22 -5.94
N GLY A 34 6.60 -2.02 -7.22
CA GLY A 34 5.95 -2.74 -8.31
C GLY A 34 6.67 -2.64 -9.64
N ASP A 35 5.98 -3.01 -10.69
CA ASP A 35 6.44 -3.02 -12.07
C ASP A 35 5.90 -1.83 -12.90
N SER A 36 5.62 -2.03 -14.20
CA SER A 36 5.06 -1.01 -15.10
C SER A 36 3.67 -0.53 -14.67
N LEU A 37 2.87 -1.39 -14.03
CA LEU A 37 1.55 -1.02 -13.51
C LEU A 37 1.67 0.01 -12.37
N THR A 38 2.71 -0.12 -11.56
CA THR A 38 3.00 0.84 -10.49
C THR A 38 3.69 2.09 -11.03
N ALA A 39 4.65 1.91 -11.96
CA ALA A 39 5.35 3.03 -12.59
C ALA A 39 4.39 3.99 -13.30
N GLY A 40 3.24 3.52 -13.78
CA GLY A 40 2.31 4.29 -14.60
C GLY A 40 2.77 4.34 -16.06
N TRP A 41 3.12 3.18 -16.63
CA TRP A 41 3.54 3.10 -18.03
C TRP A 41 2.47 3.69 -18.96
N GLY A 42 2.87 4.66 -19.79
CA GLY A 42 2.01 5.27 -20.81
C GLY A 42 1.00 6.31 -20.28
N VAL A 43 1.07 6.68 -19.01
CA VAL A 43 0.27 7.77 -18.43
C VAL A 43 1.18 8.82 -17.77
N ALA A 44 0.64 10.01 -17.48
CA ALA A 44 1.38 11.03 -16.76
C ALA A 44 1.65 10.59 -15.30
N PRO A 45 2.74 11.06 -14.65
CA PRO A 45 3.10 10.63 -13.30
C PRO A 45 2.00 10.86 -12.25
N ASP A 46 1.22 11.93 -12.37
CA ASP A 46 0.11 12.27 -11.47
C ASP A 46 -1.17 11.44 -11.76
N GLU A 47 -1.20 10.73 -12.87
CA GLU A 47 -2.28 9.83 -13.24
C GLU A 47 -2.05 8.38 -12.78
N ALA A 48 -0.81 8.02 -12.45
CA ALA A 48 -0.49 6.69 -11.93
C ALA A 48 -1.18 6.45 -10.58
N TYR A 49 -1.58 5.19 -10.30
CA TYR A 49 -2.36 4.88 -9.09
C TYR A 49 -1.67 5.29 -7.77
N PRO A 50 -0.32 5.29 -7.63
CA PRO A 50 0.30 5.77 -6.40
C PRO A 50 0.03 7.25 -6.14
N ALA A 51 0.06 8.10 -7.19
CA ALA A 51 -0.27 9.51 -7.07
C ALA A 51 -1.76 9.72 -6.77
N ARG A 52 -2.65 8.93 -7.39
CA ARG A 52 -4.09 8.95 -7.09
C ARG A 52 -4.38 8.56 -5.64
N LEU A 53 -3.65 7.59 -5.09
CA LEU A 53 -3.73 7.23 -3.67
C LEU A 53 -3.28 8.37 -2.76
N GLU A 54 -2.18 9.06 -3.09
CA GLU A 54 -1.71 10.21 -2.31
C GLU A 54 -2.74 11.33 -2.30
N MET A 55 -3.32 11.67 -3.44
CA MET A 55 -4.41 12.65 -3.51
C MET A 55 -5.62 12.24 -2.67
N ARG A 56 -5.96 10.95 -2.66
CA ARG A 56 -7.05 10.42 -1.83
C ARG A 56 -6.71 10.51 -0.34
N LEU A 57 -5.52 10.11 0.06
CA LEU A 57 -5.05 10.21 1.46
C LEU A 57 -5.20 11.63 1.98
N ARG A 58 -4.71 12.62 1.24
CA ARG A 58 -4.84 14.05 1.59
C ARG A 58 -6.29 14.50 1.72
N ARG A 59 -7.16 14.10 0.79
CA ARG A 59 -8.59 14.42 0.81
C ARG A 59 -9.32 13.81 2.02
N GLU A 60 -8.90 12.62 2.45
CA GLU A 60 -9.44 11.91 3.62
C GLU A 60 -8.77 12.36 4.94
N GLY A 61 -7.88 13.36 4.91
CA GLY A 61 -7.23 13.93 6.10
C GLY A 61 -6.01 13.17 6.63
N TYR A 62 -5.47 12.23 5.86
CA TYR A 62 -4.25 11.51 6.23
C TYR A 62 -2.99 12.26 5.76
N THR A 63 -1.96 12.27 6.62
CA THR A 63 -0.67 12.90 6.34
C THR A 63 0.34 11.83 5.91
N TYR A 64 0.19 11.35 4.67
CA TYR A 64 1.10 10.40 4.03
C TYR A 64 1.53 10.91 2.66
N ARG A 65 2.81 10.74 2.34
CA ARG A 65 3.30 10.79 0.94
C ARG A 65 3.39 9.38 0.38
N VAL A 66 3.17 9.24 -0.92
CA VAL A 66 3.29 7.95 -1.61
C VAL A 66 4.45 7.99 -2.60
N ILE A 67 5.48 7.20 -2.34
CA ILE A 67 6.63 7.07 -3.23
C ILE A 67 6.30 5.99 -4.26
N ASN A 68 6.32 6.37 -5.54
CA ASN A 68 6.24 5.42 -6.64
C ASN A 68 7.60 4.78 -6.86
N ALA A 69 7.70 3.49 -6.52
CA ALA A 69 8.88 2.64 -6.71
C ALA A 69 8.62 1.56 -7.78
N GLY A 70 7.83 1.90 -8.79
CA GLY A 70 7.58 1.06 -9.96
C GLY A 70 8.77 1.05 -10.91
N VAL A 71 9.14 -0.12 -11.43
CA VAL A 71 10.15 -0.30 -12.47
C VAL A 71 9.57 -1.19 -13.55
N SER A 72 9.36 -0.62 -14.76
CA SER A 72 8.77 -1.35 -15.87
C SER A 72 9.54 -2.62 -16.20
N GLY A 73 8.82 -3.73 -16.37
CA GLY A 73 9.40 -5.04 -16.64
C GLY A 73 9.95 -5.78 -15.41
N ASP A 74 9.86 -5.19 -14.21
CA ASP A 74 10.39 -5.82 -13.00
C ASP A 74 9.62 -7.09 -12.62
N THR A 75 10.37 -8.07 -12.14
CA THR A 75 9.87 -9.35 -11.62
C THR A 75 9.96 -9.37 -10.10
N THR A 76 9.42 -10.41 -9.47
CA THR A 76 9.61 -10.63 -8.03
C THR A 76 11.08 -10.73 -7.64
N ALA A 77 11.92 -11.35 -8.47
CA ALA A 77 13.38 -11.39 -8.29
C ALA A 77 14.01 -9.99 -8.40
N GLY A 78 13.56 -9.16 -9.33
CA GLY A 78 14.01 -7.77 -9.46
C GLY A 78 13.63 -6.94 -8.25
N GLY A 79 12.37 -7.01 -7.81
CA GLY A 79 11.90 -6.35 -6.61
C GLY A 79 12.67 -6.77 -5.36
N LEU A 80 13.00 -8.06 -5.21
CA LEU A 80 13.78 -8.55 -4.08
C LEU A 80 15.18 -7.91 -4.01
N ARG A 81 15.86 -7.72 -5.16
CA ARG A 81 17.18 -7.09 -5.21
C ARG A 81 17.20 -5.64 -4.75
N ARG A 82 16.05 -4.93 -4.86
CA ARG A 82 15.96 -3.50 -4.51
C ARG A 82 15.15 -3.19 -3.24
N VAL A 83 14.85 -4.21 -2.42
CA VAL A 83 14.14 -4.01 -1.14
C VAL A 83 14.91 -3.05 -0.23
N ASP A 84 16.24 -3.13 -0.17
CA ASP A 84 17.04 -2.24 0.66
C ASP A 84 16.91 -0.78 0.22
N TRP A 85 16.87 -0.54 -1.09
CA TRP A 85 16.61 0.80 -1.61
C TRP A 85 15.22 1.32 -1.18
N VAL A 86 14.19 0.47 -1.20
CA VAL A 86 12.85 0.81 -0.69
C VAL A 86 12.91 1.19 0.78
N LEU A 87 13.68 0.46 1.58
CA LEU A 87 13.81 0.68 3.03
C LEU A 87 14.54 1.98 3.38
N HIS A 88 15.39 2.54 2.50
CA HIS A 88 16.00 3.86 2.73
C HIS A 88 14.97 4.99 2.89
N ALA A 89 13.77 4.82 2.33
CA ALA A 89 12.68 5.78 2.53
C ALA A 89 12.01 5.68 3.92
N SER A 90 12.42 4.73 4.76
CA SER A 90 11.82 4.43 6.07
C SER A 90 10.28 4.29 6.00
N PRO A 91 9.74 3.42 5.13
CA PRO A 91 8.31 3.34 4.89
C PRO A 91 7.56 2.79 6.11
N GLU A 92 6.44 3.41 6.47
CA GLU A 92 5.47 2.83 7.40
C GLU A 92 4.64 1.72 6.76
N ILE A 93 4.36 1.87 5.45
CA ILE A 93 3.57 0.91 4.68
C ILE A 93 4.26 0.68 3.34
N VAL A 94 4.31 -0.58 2.90
CA VAL A 94 4.73 -0.92 1.54
C VAL A 94 3.61 -1.69 0.84
N ILE A 95 3.20 -1.17 -0.31
CA ILE A 95 2.32 -1.88 -1.25
C ILE A 95 3.25 -2.67 -2.17
N VAL A 96 3.16 -4.00 -2.14
CA VAL A 96 3.95 -4.90 -3.01
C VAL A 96 3.06 -5.37 -4.15
N ALA A 97 3.31 -4.88 -5.35
CA ALA A 97 2.54 -5.14 -6.57
C ALA A 97 3.48 -5.70 -7.66
N LEU A 98 3.94 -6.92 -7.45
CA LEU A 98 4.88 -7.65 -8.31
C LEU A 98 4.35 -9.03 -8.66
N GLY A 99 4.88 -9.62 -9.73
CA GLY A 99 4.55 -10.97 -10.18
C GLY A 99 3.92 -11.02 -11.57
N ALA A 100 3.39 -9.89 -12.09
CA ALA A 100 2.83 -9.85 -13.44
C ALA A 100 3.86 -10.28 -14.48
N ASN A 101 5.08 -9.76 -14.41
CA ASN A 101 6.16 -10.10 -15.34
C ASN A 101 6.71 -11.52 -15.14
N ASP A 102 6.66 -12.07 -13.93
CA ASP A 102 6.95 -13.48 -13.67
C ASP A 102 5.95 -14.35 -14.43
N GLY A 103 4.66 -14.04 -14.28
CA GLY A 103 3.57 -14.75 -14.95
C GLY A 103 3.63 -14.65 -16.48
N LEU A 104 3.78 -13.44 -17.02
CA LEU A 104 3.87 -13.21 -18.48
C LEU A 104 5.08 -13.91 -19.11
N ARG A 105 6.13 -14.17 -18.35
CA ARG A 105 7.32 -14.91 -18.81
C ARG A 105 7.29 -16.40 -18.49
N GLY A 106 6.20 -16.91 -17.94
CA GLY A 106 6.05 -18.32 -17.56
C GLY A 106 7.06 -18.78 -16.51
N GLN A 107 7.49 -17.87 -15.61
CA GLN A 107 8.43 -18.21 -14.55
C GLN A 107 7.76 -19.10 -13.49
N SER A 108 8.58 -19.89 -12.79
CA SER A 108 8.10 -20.81 -11.76
C SER A 108 7.30 -20.09 -10.66
N PRO A 109 6.03 -20.48 -10.40
CA PRO A 109 5.25 -19.96 -9.28
C PRO A 109 5.94 -20.19 -7.92
N GLN A 110 6.68 -21.28 -7.77
CA GLN A 110 7.44 -21.59 -6.55
C GLN A 110 8.58 -20.59 -6.33
N ALA A 111 9.31 -20.24 -7.40
CA ALA A 111 10.36 -19.22 -7.32
C ALA A 111 9.79 -17.83 -7.02
N MET A 112 8.67 -17.47 -7.68
CA MET A 112 7.93 -16.24 -7.42
C MET A 112 7.47 -16.16 -5.96
N ARG A 113 6.93 -17.24 -5.42
CA ARG A 113 6.52 -17.35 -4.01
C ARG A 113 7.69 -17.10 -3.07
N ALA A 114 8.83 -17.77 -3.28
CA ALA A 114 10.02 -17.60 -2.44
C ALA A 114 10.51 -16.15 -2.43
N ASN A 115 10.51 -15.48 -3.60
CA ASN A 115 10.88 -14.08 -3.71
C ASN A 115 9.90 -13.16 -2.95
N LEU A 116 8.60 -13.34 -3.12
CA LEU A 116 7.57 -12.55 -2.42
C LEU A 116 7.66 -12.75 -0.90
N GLU A 117 7.83 -13.98 -0.43
CA GLU A 117 8.03 -14.28 0.99
C GLU A 117 9.28 -13.58 1.54
N ALA A 118 10.39 -13.57 0.77
CA ALA A 118 11.63 -12.89 1.16
C ALA A 118 11.44 -11.36 1.21
N ILE A 119 10.76 -10.78 0.21
CA ILE A 119 10.42 -9.35 0.20
C ILE A 119 9.60 -8.99 1.44
N VAL A 120 8.50 -9.69 1.67
CA VAL A 120 7.59 -9.41 2.79
C VAL A 120 8.30 -9.52 4.14
N ARG A 121 9.08 -10.60 4.35
CA ARG A 121 9.87 -10.77 5.58
C ARG A 121 10.85 -9.63 5.83
N ARG A 122 11.57 -9.16 4.80
CA ARG A 122 12.53 -8.04 4.94
C ARG A 122 11.83 -6.74 5.28
N LEU A 123 10.70 -6.46 4.64
CA LEU A 123 9.90 -5.27 4.92
C LEU A 123 9.34 -5.29 6.35
N GLN A 124 8.78 -6.43 6.79
CA GLN A 124 8.29 -6.60 8.15
C GLN A 124 9.40 -6.51 9.22
N ALA A 125 10.56 -7.09 8.95
CA ALA A 125 11.72 -6.99 9.84
C ALA A 125 12.20 -5.55 10.05
N ALA A 126 11.98 -4.68 9.05
CA ALA A 126 12.24 -3.24 9.17
C ALA A 126 11.06 -2.46 9.78
N GLY A 127 10.00 -3.12 10.26
CA GLY A 127 8.85 -2.50 10.89
C GLY A 127 7.76 -1.98 9.94
N ALA A 128 7.89 -2.20 8.63
CA ALA A 128 6.87 -1.78 7.67
C ALA A 128 5.65 -2.71 7.69
N ARG A 129 4.45 -2.13 7.62
CA ARG A 129 3.22 -2.85 7.33
C ARG A 129 3.16 -3.14 5.82
N VAL A 130 2.74 -4.33 5.44
CA VAL A 130 2.72 -4.74 4.03
C VAL A 130 1.28 -4.95 3.55
N LEU A 131 0.98 -4.38 2.38
CA LEU A 131 -0.18 -4.73 1.56
C LEU A 131 0.33 -5.45 0.32
N LEU A 132 0.04 -6.75 0.22
CA LEU A 132 0.33 -7.53 -0.98
C LEU A 132 -0.82 -7.38 -1.97
N ALA A 133 -0.50 -6.96 -3.20
CA ALA A 133 -1.46 -6.89 -4.31
C ALA A 133 -1.24 -8.09 -5.24
N GLY A 134 -2.25 -8.95 -5.34
CA GLY A 134 -2.22 -10.16 -6.17
C GLY A 134 -2.36 -9.85 -7.65
N MET A 135 -1.94 -10.82 -8.46
CA MET A 135 -2.05 -10.76 -9.92
C MET A 135 -2.68 -12.05 -10.47
N ARG A 136 -3.12 -11.97 -11.71
CA ARG A 136 -3.64 -13.11 -12.48
C ARG A 136 -2.96 -13.14 -13.84
N VAL A 137 -2.77 -14.32 -14.38
CA VAL A 137 -2.35 -14.52 -15.78
C VAL A 137 -3.53 -14.92 -16.64
N PRO A 138 -3.49 -14.62 -17.96
CA PRO A 138 -4.52 -15.07 -18.89
C PRO A 138 -4.63 -16.61 -18.94
N PRO A 139 -5.81 -17.17 -19.25
CA PRO A 139 -6.05 -18.62 -19.20
C PRO A 139 -5.27 -19.42 -20.25
N ASN A 140 -4.76 -18.76 -21.30
CA ASN A 140 -3.95 -19.40 -22.34
C ASN A 140 -2.56 -19.89 -21.87
N TYR A 141 -2.16 -19.59 -20.63
CA TYR A 141 -0.95 -20.19 -20.00
C TYR A 141 -1.17 -21.62 -19.50
N GLY A 142 -2.38 -22.17 -19.64
CA GLY A 142 -2.77 -23.50 -19.18
C GLY A 142 -3.33 -23.48 -17.75
N ALA A 143 -4.26 -24.40 -17.50
CA ALA A 143 -5.03 -24.42 -16.25
C ALA A 143 -4.15 -24.68 -15.01
N GLU A 144 -3.18 -25.59 -15.13
CA GLU A 144 -2.26 -25.94 -14.03
C GLU A 144 -1.44 -24.71 -13.62
N TYR A 145 -0.71 -24.10 -14.55
CA TYR A 145 0.10 -22.91 -14.29
C TYR A 145 -0.72 -21.74 -13.75
N THR A 146 -1.89 -21.48 -14.34
CA THR A 146 -2.78 -20.40 -13.92
C THR A 146 -3.25 -20.59 -12.48
N THR A 147 -3.59 -21.81 -12.10
CA THR A 147 -4.03 -22.17 -10.75
C THR A 147 -2.89 -22.00 -9.74
N GLU A 148 -1.70 -22.56 -10.05
CA GLU A 148 -0.52 -22.43 -9.19
C GLU A 148 -0.10 -20.97 -9.02
N PHE A 149 -0.08 -20.20 -10.11
CA PHE A 149 0.26 -18.77 -10.08
C PHE A 149 -0.68 -17.99 -9.17
N GLN A 150 -1.99 -18.18 -9.31
CA GLN A 150 -2.99 -17.47 -8.50
C GLN A 150 -2.90 -17.85 -7.01
N ALA A 151 -2.56 -19.09 -6.70
CA ALA A 151 -2.44 -19.58 -5.33
C ALA A 151 -1.26 -18.99 -4.56
N VAL A 152 -0.25 -18.43 -5.23
CA VAL A 152 0.94 -17.86 -4.59
C VAL A 152 0.58 -16.70 -3.66
N PHE A 153 -0.22 -15.76 -4.12
CA PHE A 153 -0.50 -14.53 -3.36
C PHE A 153 -1.25 -14.79 -2.04
N PRO A 154 -2.36 -15.55 -2.02
CA PRO A 154 -3.03 -15.87 -0.77
C PRO A 154 -2.14 -16.73 0.15
N ALA A 155 -1.31 -17.64 -0.39
CA ALA A 155 -0.39 -18.42 0.42
C ALA A 155 0.66 -17.56 1.13
N VAL A 156 1.28 -16.58 0.40
CA VAL A 156 2.23 -15.63 0.97
C VAL A 156 1.54 -14.74 2.01
N ALA A 157 0.37 -14.19 1.69
CA ALA A 157 -0.34 -13.31 2.60
C ALA A 157 -0.73 -14.02 3.90
N TRP A 158 -1.19 -15.27 3.80
CA TRP A 158 -1.54 -16.10 4.95
C TRP A 158 -0.32 -16.42 5.82
N SER A 159 0.77 -16.92 5.20
CA SER A 159 1.98 -17.30 5.95
C SER A 159 2.64 -16.12 6.64
N ALA A 160 2.67 -14.95 5.99
CA ALA A 160 3.28 -13.74 6.53
C ALA A 160 2.32 -12.86 7.35
N LYS A 161 1.03 -13.21 7.41
CA LYS A 161 -0.04 -12.45 8.11
C LYS A 161 -0.10 -11.00 7.65
N VAL A 162 -0.09 -10.77 6.33
CA VAL A 162 -0.19 -9.44 5.72
C VAL A 162 -1.54 -9.26 5.02
N ALA A 163 -1.93 -7.99 4.84
CA ALA A 163 -3.11 -7.66 4.07
C ALA A 163 -2.95 -8.08 2.60
N LEU A 164 -4.02 -8.57 1.99
CA LEU A 164 -4.05 -8.98 0.59
C LEU A 164 -5.17 -8.28 -0.16
N MET A 165 -4.83 -7.57 -1.23
CA MET A 165 -5.75 -7.28 -2.32
C MET A 165 -5.66 -8.43 -3.33
N PRO A 166 -6.73 -9.22 -3.54
CA PRO A 166 -6.63 -10.46 -4.33
C PRO A 166 -6.22 -10.26 -5.78
N PHE A 167 -6.56 -9.12 -6.38
CA PHE A 167 -6.23 -8.81 -7.77
C PHE A 167 -6.10 -7.30 -7.98
N LEU A 168 -4.90 -6.81 -8.32
CA LEU A 168 -4.62 -5.39 -8.52
C LEU A 168 -5.48 -4.76 -9.63
N LEU A 169 -5.71 -5.51 -10.72
CA LEU A 169 -6.48 -5.06 -11.88
C LEU A 169 -7.98 -5.40 -11.79
N ASP A 170 -8.51 -5.60 -10.57
CA ASP A 170 -9.94 -5.84 -10.38
C ASP A 170 -10.77 -4.66 -10.89
N GLY A 171 -11.72 -4.94 -11.79
CA GLY A 171 -12.55 -3.93 -12.47
C GLY A 171 -11.83 -3.16 -13.59
N VAL A 172 -10.58 -3.52 -13.93
CA VAL A 172 -9.79 -2.90 -15.01
C VAL A 172 -9.46 -3.91 -16.10
N ALA A 173 -9.00 -5.10 -15.71
CA ALA A 173 -8.57 -6.12 -16.67
C ALA A 173 -9.66 -6.44 -17.71
N ALA A 174 -9.24 -6.55 -18.97
CA ALA A 174 -10.10 -6.85 -20.11
C ALA A 174 -11.17 -5.78 -20.48
N ASP A 175 -11.22 -4.62 -19.82
CA ASP A 175 -12.05 -3.50 -20.26
C ASP A 175 -11.23 -2.59 -21.20
N PRO A 176 -11.55 -2.50 -22.52
CA PRO A 176 -10.77 -1.71 -23.46
C PRO A 176 -10.83 -0.20 -23.20
N ARG A 177 -11.79 0.28 -22.39
CA ARG A 177 -11.89 1.69 -22.01
C ARG A 177 -10.90 2.05 -20.88
N LEU A 178 -10.47 1.03 -20.10
CA LEU A 178 -9.60 1.17 -18.95
C LEU A 178 -8.18 0.67 -19.19
N ASN A 179 -7.94 0.04 -20.36
CA ASN A 179 -6.63 -0.41 -20.79
C ASN A 179 -6.18 0.29 -22.07
N GLN A 180 -4.87 0.46 -22.19
CA GLN A 180 -4.21 0.96 -23.39
C GLN A 180 -4.37 -0.07 -24.55
N PRO A 181 -4.04 0.29 -25.80
CA PRO A 181 -4.20 -0.61 -26.94
C PRO A 181 -3.44 -1.94 -26.81
N ASP A 182 -2.44 -2.03 -25.97
CA ASP A 182 -1.70 -3.27 -25.68
C ASP A 182 -2.51 -4.28 -24.83
N GLY A 183 -3.62 -3.85 -24.22
CA GLY A 183 -4.54 -4.69 -23.45
C GLY A 183 -4.05 -5.09 -22.06
N ILE A 184 -2.85 -4.63 -21.63
CA ILE A 184 -2.24 -5.00 -20.34
C ILE A 184 -1.91 -3.81 -19.44
N HIS A 185 -1.69 -2.62 -20.00
CA HIS A 185 -1.41 -1.43 -19.22
C HIS A 185 -2.67 -0.56 -19.07
N PRO A 186 -3.01 -0.14 -17.86
CA PRO A 186 -4.16 0.72 -17.62
C PRO A 186 -4.01 2.11 -18.26
N THR A 187 -5.13 2.70 -18.69
CA THR A 187 -5.24 4.13 -18.98
C THR A 187 -5.27 4.94 -17.67
N ALA A 188 -5.23 6.28 -17.76
CA ALA A 188 -5.44 7.16 -16.60
C ALA A 188 -6.74 6.83 -15.84
N ALA A 189 -7.82 6.50 -16.56
CA ALA A 189 -9.08 6.05 -15.96
C ALA A 189 -8.92 4.69 -15.26
N GLY A 190 -8.17 3.75 -15.87
CA GLY A 190 -7.85 2.47 -15.25
C GLY A 190 -7.04 2.62 -13.96
N HIS A 191 -6.06 3.52 -13.94
CA HIS A 191 -5.29 3.83 -12.74
C HIS A 191 -6.15 4.43 -11.61
N GLN A 192 -7.15 5.25 -11.95
CA GLN A 192 -8.11 5.74 -10.96
C GLN A 192 -8.91 4.58 -10.35
N VAL A 193 -9.40 3.65 -11.17
CA VAL A 193 -10.12 2.45 -10.68
C VAL A 193 -9.22 1.60 -9.77
N ILE A 194 -7.95 1.39 -10.15
CA ILE A 194 -6.99 0.68 -9.29
C ILE A 194 -6.86 1.35 -7.92
N ALA A 195 -6.68 2.67 -7.87
CA ALA A 195 -6.56 3.41 -6.62
C ALA A 195 -7.83 3.26 -5.75
N ASP A 196 -9.01 3.33 -6.38
CA ASP A 196 -10.29 3.18 -5.67
C ASP A 196 -10.49 1.76 -5.13
N ARG A 197 -10.13 0.73 -5.90
CA ARG A 197 -10.22 -0.68 -5.50
C ARG A 197 -9.18 -1.07 -4.45
N LEU A 198 -8.01 -0.45 -4.46
CA LEU A 198 -6.94 -0.69 -3.48
C LEU A 198 -7.25 -0.05 -2.12
N TRP A 199 -8.00 1.05 -2.10
CA TRP A 199 -8.31 1.82 -0.90
C TRP A 199 -8.88 1.00 0.28
N PRO A 200 -9.88 0.12 0.12
CA PRO A 200 -10.41 -0.68 1.23
C PRO A 200 -9.37 -1.55 1.93
N TYR A 201 -8.33 -1.98 1.20
CA TYR A 201 -7.24 -2.81 1.72
C TYR A 201 -6.12 -1.97 2.36
N LEU A 202 -5.89 -0.75 1.85
CA LEU A 202 -4.89 0.17 2.40
C LEU A 202 -5.37 0.85 3.69
N ARG A 203 -6.64 1.29 3.71
CA ARG A 203 -7.20 2.07 4.81
C ARG A 203 -7.00 1.44 6.20
N PRO A 204 -7.20 0.12 6.41
CA PRO A 204 -6.97 -0.51 7.72
C PRO A 204 -5.51 -0.49 8.19
N LEU A 205 -4.57 -0.27 7.27
CA LEU A 205 -3.14 -0.18 7.56
C LEU A 205 -2.70 1.23 7.91
N LEU A 206 -3.51 2.24 7.67
CA LEU A 206 -3.17 3.62 7.99
C LEU A 206 -3.13 3.82 9.51
N GLY A 207 -2.18 4.61 10.02
CA GLY A 207 -2.25 5.13 11.38
C GLY A 207 -3.50 6.01 11.53
N GLN A 208 -3.94 6.26 12.76
CA GLN A 208 -5.06 7.17 12.99
C GLN A 208 -4.73 8.51 12.33
N GLY A 209 -5.47 8.85 11.28
CA GLY A 209 -5.50 10.18 10.71
C GLY A 209 -6.07 11.15 11.76
N LYS A 210 -5.57 12.33 11.77
CA LYS A 210 -6.26 13.45 12.39
C LYS A 210 -6.89 14.26 11.32
#